data_ab406e89fb23d9bfa46b617d3f878fd0
#
_entry.id   ab406e89fb23d9bfa46b617d3f878fd0
#
_cell.length_a   1.000
_cell.length_b   1.000
_cell.length_c   1.000
_cell.angle_alpha   90.00
_cell.angle_beta   90.00
_cell.angle_gamma   90.00
#
_symmetry.space_group_name_H-M   'P 1'
#
loop_
_entity.id
_entity.type
_entity.pdbx_description
1 polymer ?
#
loop_
_entity_poly.entity_id
_entity_poly.type
_entity_poly.pdbx_seq_one_letter_code
_entity_poly.pdbx_strand_id
1 'polypeptide(L)'
;MLKLLKNCQVYNPDPIGMNDILIAGEKIVAIANSIDAPNGVSCEVFDMEGAIVMPGLVDAHVHIAGAGGEGGPATRTPEMQLSSFIKAGVTTVIGCLGTDGLTRNPESVLMKAKGLKAEGI
;
A
#
# COMPACT_ATOMS: atom_id res chain seq x y z
N MET A 1 2.13 10.05 16.04
CA MET A 1 1.90 11.30 15.28
C MET A 1 0.48 11.25 14.74
N LEU A 2 -0.27 12.35 14.84
CA LEU A 2 -1.60 12.48 14.25
C LEU A 2 -1.49 13.17 12.89
N LYS A 3 -2.31 12.70 11.94
CA LYS A 3 -2.50 13.34 10.64
C LYS A 3 -3.99 13.51 10.38
N LEU A 4 -4.39 14.68 9.92
CA LEU A 4 -5.75 14.99 9.55
C LEU A 4 -5.78 15.34 8.06
N LEU A 5 -6.44 14.51 7.27
CA LEU A 5 -6.70 14.78 5.86
C LEU A 5 -8.06 15.45 5.76
N LYS A 6 -8.11 16.67 5.27
CA LYS A 6 -9.32 17.47 5.10
C LYS A 6 -9.80 17.39 3.66
N ASN A 7 -11.12 17.52 3.46
CA ASN A 7 -11.73 17.67 2.15
C ASN A 7 -11.41 16.51 1.18
N CYS A 8 -11.50 15.26 1.66
CA CYS A 8 -11.32 14.06 0.85
C CYS A 8 -12.64 13.64 0.18
N GLN A 9 -12.61 13.29 -1.11
CA GLN A 9 -13.69 12.53 -1.75
C GLN A 9 -13.48 11.05 -1.44
N VAL A 10 -14.18 10.53 -0.43
CA VAL A 10 -13.90 9.20 0.14
C VAL A 10 -14.76 8.09 -0.47
N TYR A 11 -14.11 6.96 -0.76
CA TYR A 11 -14.73 5.69 -1.15
C TYR A 11 -14.37 4.60 -0.12
N ASN A 12 -15.37 3.76 0.30
CA ASN A 12 -15.16 2.69 1.30
C ASN A 12 -16.15 1.50 1.17
N PRO A 13 -16.08 0.62 0.19
CA PRO A 13 -15.65 0.83 -1.20
C PRO A 13 -16.58 1.76 -1.97
N ASP A 14 -17.84 1.92 -1.51
CA ASP A 14 -18.82 2.82 -2.10
C ASP A 14 -18.52 4.29 -1.81
N PRO A 15 -18.96 5.23 -2.66
CA PRO A 15 -18.76 6.65 -2.42
C PRO A 15 -19.52 7.09 -1.17
N ILE A 16 -18.81 7.62 -0.18
CA ILE A 16 -19.40 8.21 1.03
C ILE A 16 -19.34 9.73 1.05
N GLY A 17 -18.89 10.34 -0.05
CA GLY A 17 -18.86 11.79 -0.25
C GLY A 17 -17.65 12.48 0.36
N MET A 18 -17.76 13.79 0.54
CA MET A 18 -16.72 14.64 1.10
C MET A 18 -16.60 14.39 2.61
N ASN A 19 -15.44 13.97 3.05
CA ASN A 19 -15.16 13.67 4.45
C ASN A 19 -13.72 14.04 4.82
N ASP A 20 -13.51 14.25 6.10
CA ASP A 20 -12.19 14.35 6.71
C ASP A 20 -11.77 12.98 7.29
N ILE A 21 -10.48 12.69 7.29
CA ILE A 21 -9.92 11.44 7.80
C ILE A 21 -8.86 11.75 8.84
N LEU A 22 -9.08 11.28 10.08
CA LEU A 22 -8.08 11.36 11.14
C LEU A 22 -7.30 10.06 11.25
N ILE A 23 -5.98 10.17 11.24
CA ILE A 23 -5.04 9.04 11.30
C ILE A 23 -4.18 9.19 12.56
N ALA A 24 -4.05 8.10 13.33
CA ALA A 24 -3.15 8.00 14.47
C ALA A 24 -2.16 6.85 14.25
N GLY A 25 -0.89 7.20 14.03
CA GLY A 25 0.12 6.20 13.65
C GLY A 25 -0.23 5.53 12.31
N GLU A 26 -0.53 4.24 12.34
CA GLU A 26 -0.85 3.43 11.16
C GLU A 26 -2.36 3.14 11.02
N LYS A 27 -3.21 3.82 11.80
CA LYS A 27 -4.64 3.53 11.85
C LYS A 27 -5.49 4.74 11.53
N ILE A 28 -6.53 4.55 10.72
CA ILE A 28 -7.64 5.48 10.59
C ILE A 28 -8.47 5.36 11.86
N VAL A 29 -8.62 6.47 12.59
CA VAL A 29 -9.36 6.51 13.86
C VAL A 29 -10.71 7.20 13.73
N ALA A 30 -10.90 8.03 12.71
CA ALA A 30 -12.20 8.64 12.41
C ALA A 30 -12.30 9.00 10.92
N ILE A 31 -13.53 8.90 10.38
CA ILE A 31 -13.96 9.48 9.10
C ILE A 31 -15.27 10.22 9.39
N ALA A 32 -15.34 11.49 9.09
CA ALA A 32 -16.54 12.30 9.31
C ALA A 32 -16.58 13.51 8.36
N ASN A 33 -17.77 14.09 8.17
CA ASN A 33 -17.96 15.24 7.28
C ASN A 33 -17.08 16.43 7.64
N SER A 34 -16.75 16.60 8.93
CA SER A 34 -15.79 17.59 9.40
C SER A 34 -15.15 17.10 10.70
N ILE A 35 -13.84 17.23 10.79
CA ILE A 35 -13.04 16.91 11.97
C ILE A 35 -12.16 18.12 12.27
N ASP A 36 -12.28 18.67 13.50
CA ASP A 36 -11.36 19.69 13.98
C ASP A 36 -10.03 19.06 14.40
N ALA A 37 -8.93 19.76 14.14
CA ALA A 37 -7.63 19.31 14.61
C ALA A 37 -7.64 19.24 16.15
N PRO A 38 -7.21 18.12 16.75
CA PRO A 38 -7.23 17.97 18.20
C PRO A 38 -6.38 19.02 18.90
N ASN A 39 -6.96 19.67 19.93
CA ASN A 39 -6.24 20.64 20.75
C ASN A 39 -5.26 19.96 21.70
N GLY A 40 -4.10 20.57 21.92
CA GLY A 40 -3.12 20.12 22.90
C GLY A 40 -2.23 18.96 22.48
N VAL A 41 -2.37 18.49 21.24
CA VAL A 41 -1.51 17.45 20.65
C VAL A 41 -1.05 17.86 19.25
N SER A 42 0.16 17.44 18.87
CA SER A 42 0.66 17.71 17.51
C SER A 42 -0.14 16.92 16.47
N CYS A 43 -0.70 17.62 15.50
CA CYS A 43 -1.45 17.07 14.39
C CYS A 43 -1.03 17.77 13.08
N GLU A 44 -0.53 16.99 12.11
CA GLU A 44 -0.29 17.51 10.77
C GLU A 44 -1.62 17.56 10.01
N VAL A 45 -1.93 18.68 9.39
CA VAL A 45 -3.19 18.88 8.65
C VAL A 45 -2.85 19.04 7.16
N PHE A 46 -3.51 18.24 6.32
CA PHE A 46 -3.39 18.27 4.86
C PHE A 46 -4.75 18.57 4.25
N ASP A 47 -4.87 19.63 3.46
CA ASP A 47 -6.04 19.84 2.62
C ASP A 47 -5.88 19.02 1.33
N MET A 48 -6.80 18.08 1.12
CA MET A 48 -6.80 17.20 -0.04
C MET A 48 -7.49 17.79 -1.27
N GLU A 49 -8.10 18.97 -1.13
CA GLU A 49 -8.72 19.72 -2.24
C GLU A 49 -9.72 18.89 -3.07
N GLY A 50 -10.42 17.96 -2.46
CA GLY A 50 -11.35 17.07 -3.13
C GLY A 50 -10.70 15.86 -3.81
N ALA A 51 -9.43 15.57 -3.53
CA ALA A 51 -8.78 14.37 -4.05
C ALA A 51 -9.52 13.10 -3.64
N ILE A 52 -9.56 12.12 -4.54
CA ILE A 52 -10.15 10.81 -4.27
C ILE A 52 -9.25 10.04 -3.29
N VAL A 53 -9.87 9.58 -2.21
CA VAL A 53 -9.25 8.69 -1.22
C VAL A 53 -10.04 7.40 -1.15
N MET A 54 -9.36 6.29 -1.32
CA MET A 54 -9.95 4.95 -1.33
C MET A 54 -9.01 3.96 -0.63
N PRO A 55 -9.50 2.78 -0.20
CA PRO A 55 -8.63 1.71 0.28
C PRO A 55 -7.57 1.37 -0.76
N GLY A 56 -6.34 1.10 -0.30
CA GLY A 56 -5.26 0.70 -1.18
C GLY A 56 -5.60 -0.60 -1.93
N LEU A 57 -5.07 -0.74 -3.13
CA LEU A 57 -5.31 -1.91 -3.96
C LEU A 57 -4.66 -3.16 -3.36
N VAL A 58 -5.32 -4.30 -3.52
CA VAL A 58 -4.80 -5.63 -3.18
C VAL A 58 -4.39 -6.33 -4.47
N ASP A 59 -3.11 -6.64 -4.62
CA ASP A 59 -2.64 -7.49 -5.71
C ASP A 59 -2.51 -8.94 -5.21
N ALA A 60 -3.43 -9.78 -5.65
CA ALA A 60 -3.55 -11.15 -5.17
C ALA A 60 -2.59 -12.15 -5.86
N HIS A 61 -1.75 -11.70 -6.80
CA HIS A 61 -0.82 -12.59 -7.51
C HIS A 61 0.41 -11.82 -7.99
N VAL A 62 1.45 -11.77 -7.18
CA VAL A 62 2.69 -11.03 -7.49
C VAL A 62 3.93 -11.89 -7.29
N HIS A 63 4.81 -11.89 -8.27
CA HIS A 63 6.13 -12.54 -8.16
C HIS A 63 7.13 -11.59 -7.45
N ILE A 64 6.93 -11.39 -6.14
CA ILE A 64 7.70 -10.40 -5.34
C ILE A 64 9.20 -10.69 -5.30
N ALA A 65 9.60 -11.97 -5.38
CA ALA A 65 11.00 -12.39 -5.46
C ALA A 65 11.53 -12.42 -6.91
N GLY A 66 10.79 -11.81 -7.85
CA GLY A 66 11.09 -11.82 -9.28
C GLY A 66 10.47 -13.01 -10.01
N ALA A 67 10.48 -12.94 -11.33
CA ALA A 67 9.83 -13.90 -12.21
C ALA A 67 10.63 -14.10 -13.50
N GLY A 68 10.01 -14.74 -14.48
CA GLY A 68 10.60 -15.00 -15.80
C GLY A 68 11.58 -16.16 -15.77
N GLY A 69 12.28 -16.34 -16.87
CA GLY A 69 13.23 -17.44 -17.07
C GLY A 69 12.72 -18.49 -18.07
N GLU A 70 11.47 -18.42 -18.51
CA GLU A 70 10.88 -19.34 -19.50
C GLU A 70 11.64 -19.33 -20.83
N GLY A 71 12.14 -18.16 -21.23
CA GLY A 71 12.97 -17.97 -22.43
C GLY A 71 14.47 -18.09 -22.17
N GLY A 72 14.86 -18.65 -21.03
CA GLY A 72 16.26 -18.78 -20.58
C GLY A 72 16.68 -17.69 -19.59
N PRO A 73 17.91 -17.75 -19.06
CA PRO A 73 18.37 -16.88 -17.96
C PRO A 73 18.27 -15.37 -18.23
N ALA A 74 18.38 -14.98 -19.49
CA ALA A 74 18.29 -13.56 -19.89
C ALA A 74 16.88 -12.96 -19.80
N THR A 75 15.85 -13.79 -19.65
CA THR A 75 14.45 -13.33 -19.51
C THR A 75 13.99 -13.23 -18.07
N ARG A 76 14.90 -13.44 -17.10
CA ARG A 76 14.59 -13.30 -15.67
C ARG A 76 14.38 -11.83 -15.30
N THR A 77 13.39 -11.57 -14.44
CA THR A 77 13.14 -10.25 -13.87
C THR A 77 13.68 -10.17 -12.43
N PRO A 78 14.13 -8.99 -11.99
CA PRO A 78 14.57 -8.79 -10.59
C PRO A 78 13.41 -8.88 -9.61
N GLU A 79 13.73 -8.84 -8.32
CA GLU A 79 12.76 -8.67 -7.25
C GLU A 79 11.99 -7.35 -7.40
N MET A 80 10.72 -7.39 -6.99
CA MET A 80 9.89 -6.19 -6.95
C MET A 80 10.40 -5.19 -5.91
N GLN A 81 10.39 -3.92 -6.28
CA GLN A 81 10.75 -2.83 -5.39
C GLN A 81 9.50 -2.21 -4.76
N LEU A 82 9.58 -1.76 -3.51
CA LEU A 82 8.51 -1.04 -2.81
C LEU A 82 7.92 0.09 -3.66
N SER A 83 8.77 0.86 -4.33
CA SER A 83 8.35 1.98 -5.17
C SER A 83 7.39 1.61 -6.30
N SER A 84 7.47 0.36 -6.81
CA SER A 84 6.56 -0.12 -7.86
C SER A 84 5.13 -0.29 -7.32
N PHE A 85 5.00 -0.82 -6.11
CA PHE A 85 3.71 -0.97 -5.43
C PHE A 85 3.08 0.38 -5.08
N ILE A 86 3.87 1.28 -4.46
CA ILE A 86 3.39 2.61 -4.05
C ILE A 86 2.90 3.40 -5.26
N LYS A 87 3.64 3.42 -6.37
CA LYS A 87 3.25 4.11 -7.60
C LYS A 87 1.97 3.54 -8.23
N ALA A 88 1.70 2.26 -8.02
CA ALA A 88 0.48 1.60 -8.49
C ALA A 88 -0.69 1.69 -7.49
N GLY A 89 -0.50 2.30 -6.31
CA GLY A 89 -1.52 2.36 -5.26
C GLY A 89 -1.79 1.02 -4.58
N VAL A 90 -0.88 0.06 -4.72
CA VAL A 90 -0.99 -1.26 -4.08
C VAL A 90 -0.45 -1.17 -2.66
N THR A 91 -1.25 -1.63 -1.68
CA THR A 91 -0.92 -1.62 -0.25
C THR A 91 -0.91 -3.01 0.38
N THR A 92 -1.32 -4.02 -0.38
CA THR A 92 -1.33 -5.42 0.07
C THR A 92 -0.99 -6.32 -1.10
N VAL A 93 -0.10 -7.29 -0.90
CA VAL A 93 0.30 -8.24 -1.94
C VAL A 93 0.26 -9.67 -1.45
N ILE A 94 -0.12 -10.60 -2.33
CA ILE A 94 0.05 -12.03 -2.12
C ILE A 94 1.20 -12.50 -3.01
N GLY A 95 2.35 -12.78 -2.38
CA GLY A 95 3.56 -13.19 -3.08
C GLY A 95 3.47 -14.63 -3.58
N CYS A 96 3.79 -14.81 -4.86
CA CYS A 96 3.83 -16.11 -5.51
C CYS A 96 5.22 -16.41 -6.07
N LEU A 97 5.55 -17.70 -6.19
CA LEU A 97 6.69 -18.14 -7.01
C LEU A 97 6.38 -17.97 -8.50
N GLY A 98 7.39 -17.52 -9.24
CA GLY A 98 7.38 -17.58 -10.71
C GLY A 98 7.87 -18.92 -11.22
N THR A 99 8.18 -18.99 -12.52
CA THR A 99 8.56 -20.22 -13.24
C THR A 99 10.00 -20.68 -12.97
N ASP A 100 10.86 -19.84 -12.40
CA ASP A 100 12.24 -20.22 -12.03
C ASP A 100 12.25 -21.07 -10.74
N GLY A 101 12.03 -22.37 -10.90
CA GLY A 101 12.07 -23.32 -9.78
C GLY A 101 13.48 -23.75 -9.36
N LEU A 102 14.54 -23.28 -10.02
CA LEU A 102 15.92 -23.64 -9.69
C LEU A 102 16.56 -22.66 -8.69
N THR A 103 16.33 -21.36 -8.89
CA THR A 103 17.03 -20.33 -8.13
C THR A 103 16.10 -19.51 -7.20
N ARG A 104 14.79 -19.76 -7.28
CA ARG A 104 13.77 -19.15 -6.43
C ARG A 104 12.95 -20.24 -5.75
N ASN A 105 12.82 -20.11 -4.43
CA ASN A 105 12.17 -21.07 -3.56
C ASN A 105 11.19 -20.36 -2.61
N PRO A 106 10.32 -21.08 -1.88
CA PRO A 106 9.39 -20.47 -0.95
C PRO A 106 10.06 -19.60 0.11
N GLU A 107 11.28 -19.94 0.54
CA GLU A 107 12.02 -19.20 1.55
C GLU A 107 12.41 -17.80 1.03
N SER A 108 12.79 -17.68 -0.25
CA SER A 108 13.11 -16.39 -0.87
C SER A 108 11.87 -15.49 -0.96
N VAL A 109 10.71 -16.06 -1.32
CA VAL A 109 9.44 -15.32 -1.34
C VAL A 109 9.05 -14.88 0.07
N LEU A 110 9.16 -15.77 1.06
CA LEU A 110 8.86 -15.46 2.45
C LEU A 110 9.76 -14.34 3.00
N MET A 111 11.05 -14.39 2.71
CA MET A 111 11.99 -13.35 3.17
C MET A 111 11.68 -12.00 2.51
N LYS A 112 11.39 -12.00 1.20
CA LYS A 112 10.98 -10.78 0.50
C LYS A 112 9.66 -10.21 1.03
N ALA A 113 8.67 -11.08 1.31
CA ALA A 113 7.40 -10.66 1.92
C ALA A 113 7.60 -10.01 3.30
N LYS A 114 8.47 -10.58 4.14
CA LYS A 114 8.83 -9.98 5.44
C LYS A 114 9.53 -8.64 5.27
N GLY A 115 10.39 -8.49 4.27
CA GLY A 115 11.04 -7.22 3.94
C GLY A 115 10.02 -6.16 3.54
N LEU A 116 9.12 -6.46 2.60
CA LEU A 116 8.06 -5.55 2.15
C LEU A 116 7.12 -5.17 3.30
N LYS A 117 6.78 -6.13 4.18
CA LYS A 117 5.99 -5.86 5.39
C LYS A 117 6.70 -4.87 6.33
N ALA A 118 8.00 -4.98 6.50
CA ALA A 118 8.78 -4.03 7.30
C ALA A 118 8.86 -2.64 6.65
N GLU A 119 8.73 -2.58 5.33
CA GLU A 119 8.70 -1.35 4.54
C GLU A 119 7.29 -0.73 4.44
N GLY A 120 6.23 -1.43 4.88
CA GLY A 120 4.86 -0.91 5.00
C GLY A 120 3.84 -1.44 3.98
N ILE A 121 4.14 -2.57 3.28
CA ILE A 121 3.21 -3.27 2.37
C ILE A 121 2.75 -4.60 2.96
#